data_3c5acc8ae2c8cba7af0e567d30988458
#
_entry.id   3c5acc8ae2c8cba7af0e567d30988458
#
_cell.length_a   1.000
_cell.length_b   1.000
_cell.length_c   1.000
_cell.angle_alpha   90.00
_cell.angle_beta   90.00
_cell.angle_gamma   90.00
#
_symmetry.space_group_name_H-M   'P 1'
#
loop_
_entity.id
_entity.type
_entity.pdbx_description
1 polymer ?
#
loop_
_entity_poly.entity_id
_entity_poly.type
_entity_poly.pdbx_seq_one_letter_code
_entity_poly.pdbx_strand_id
1 'polypeptide(L)'
;MWDRILGEDGYDSIVHIPMSSGLSGSCETAMLLSDDYDGKVQVVNNQRISVTQRQSVLEAKKLADSGKSACEIKEFLERTKMDSLIFIMVNDLKYLKKGGRVTPAGAALATILGIKPVLKIYGEKLDAFAKARSMKQSKRIMMESIKDYLSKQFKDEFENGRYHLQIAYSYDRAPAEEFKKEVEEAFPGIDIYVDNLSLSVSCHIGPGSLALAVTVDSIAV
;
A
#
# COMPACT_ATOMS: atom_id res chain seq x y z
N MET A 1 -16.23 18.92 1.21
CA MET A 1 -16.63 17.50 1.29
C MET A 1 -16.99 17.11 2.72
N TRP A 2 -16.12 17.34 3.70
CA TRP A 2 -16.38 17.02 5.11
C TRP A 2 -17.62 17.75 5.66
N ASP A 3 -17.79 19.06 5.33
CA ASP A 3 -18.98 19.84 5.72
C ASP A 3 -20.29 19.18 5.28
N ARG A 4 -20.31 18.67 4.04
CA ARG A 4 -21.48 17.96 3.51
C ARG A 4 -21.74 16.67 4.29
N ILE A 5 -20.70 15.86 4.52
CA ILE A 5 -20.85 14.58 5.23
C ILE A 5 -21.38 14.81 6.66
N LEU A 6 -20.79 15.75 7.39
CA LEU A 6 -21.18 16.04 8.77
C LEU A 6 -22.49 16.82 8.90
N GLY A 7 -22.79 17.72 7.93
CA GLY A 7 -23.98 18.56 7.97
C GLY A 7 -25.17 17.97 7.25
N GLU A 8 -25.02 17.65 5.95
CA GLU A 8 -26.14 17.25 5.09
C GLU A 8 -26.41 15.74 5.17
N ASP A 9 -25.36 14.92 5.20
CA ASP A 9 -25.49 13.46 5.21
C ASP A 9 -25.72 12.91 6.65
N GLY A 10 -25.58 13.74 7.71
CA GLY A 10 -25.94 13.44 9.09
C GLY A 10 -25.00 12.46 9.82
N TYR A 11 -23.75 12.37 9.41
CA TYR A 11 -22.75 11.56 10.10
C TYR A 11 -22.12 12.32 11.27
N ASP A 12 -21.84 11.64 12.38
CA ASP A 12 -21.27 12.26 13.59
C ASP A 12 -19.75 12.49 13.49
N SER A 13 -19.07 11.65 12.71
CA SER A 13 -17.60 11.70 12.56
C SER A 13 -17.12 11.11 11.25
N ILE A 14 -15.87 11.44 10.89
CA ILE A 14 -15.20 10.99 9.66
C ILE A 14 -13.85 10.41 10.01
N VAL A 15 -13.52 9.24 9.43
CA VAL A 15 -12.15 8.73 9.35
C VAL A 15 -11.63 8.99 7.93
N HIS A 16 -10.68 9.90 7.79
CA HIS A 16 -10.06 10.25 6.52
C HIS A 16 -8.69 9.55 6.39
N ILE A 17 -8.54 8.69 5.38
CA ILE A 17 -7.35 7.86 5.20
C ILE A 17 -6.65 8.29 3.89
N PRO A 18 -5.77 9.31 3.92
CA PRO A 18 -4.98 9.71 2.76
C PRO A 18 -3.83 8.72 2.50
N MET A 19 -3.18 8.82 1.34
CA MET A 19 -1.94 8.08 1.10
C MET A 19 -0.81 8.59 2.02
N SER A 20 0.21 7.75 2.20
CA SER A 20 1.41 8.03 3.01
C SER A 20 1.90 9.48 2.92
N SER A 21 2.13 10.11 4.06
CA SER A 21 2.71 11.46 4.18
C SER A 21 4.08 11.58 3.51
N GLY A 22 4.87 10.52 3.49
CA GLY A 22 6.16 10.49 2.81
C GLY A 22 6.10 10.47 1.27
N LEU A 23 4.90 10.27 0.70
CA LEU A 23 4.68 10.22 -0.76
C LEU A 23 3.84 11.38 -1.28
N SER A 24 3.01 12.00 -0.43
CA SER A 24 2.14 13.13 -0.81
C SER A 24 1.87 14.04 0.37
N GLY A 25 1.89 15.35 0.16
CA GLY A 25 1.48 16.36 1.15
C GLY A 25 -0.01 16.37 1.48
N SER A 26 -0.82 15.51 0.84
CA SER A 26 -2.28 15.45 1.09
C SER A 26 -2.62 15.07 2.53
N CYS A 27 -1.79 14.24 3.18
CA CYS A 27 -1.99 13.85 4.57
C CYS A 27 -1.80 15.04 5.52
N GLU A 28 -0.69 15.78 5.37
CA GLU A 28 -0.40 16.96 6.19
C GLU A 28 -1.44 18.06 5.98
N THR A 29 -1.84 18.30 4.73
CA THR A 29 -2.92 19.25 4.42
C THR A 29 -4.24 18.85 5.08
N ALA A 30 -4.59 17.55 5.02
CA ALA A 30 -5.81 17.05 5.66
C ALA A 30 -5.75 17.20 7.19
N MET A 31 -4.59 16.94 7.82
CA MET A 31 -4.40 17.14 9.26
C MET A 31 -4.64 18.61 9.65
N LEU A 32 -4.03 19.55 8.94
CA LEU A 32 -4.23 20.99 9.20
C LEU A 32 -5.71 21.40 9.07
N LEU A 33 -6.38 20.92 8.03
CA LEU A 33 -7.80 21.24 7.83
C LEU A 33 -8.72 20.56 8.86
N SER A 34 -8.32 19.42 9.43
CA SER A 34 -9.14 18.72 10.42
C SER A 34 -9.22 19.42 11.77
N ASP A 35 -8.29 20.33 12.06
CA ASP A 35 -8.30 21.15 13.29
C ASP A 35 -9.55 22.02 13.41
N ASP A 36 -10.16 22.43 12.28
CA ASP A 36 -11.38 23.23 12.23
C ASP A 36 -12.67 22.41 12.53
N TYR A 37 -12.57 21.11 12.79
CA TYR A 37 -13.72 20.22 12.95
C TYR A 37 -13.92 19.66 14.36
N ASP A 38 -13.29 20.23 15.37
CA ASP A 38 -13.48 19.86 16.79
C ASP A 38 -13.36 18.35 17.06
N GLY A 39 -12.41 17.68 16.40
CA GLY A 39 -12.17 16.25 16.54
C GLY A 39 -13.16 15.33 15.81
N LYS A 40 -14.14 15.86 15.10
CA LYS A 40 -15.07 15.05 14.28
C LYS A 40 -14.43 14.43 13.06
N VAL A 41 -13.32 14.99 12.57
CA VAL A 41 -12.54 14.46 11.44
C VAL A 41 -11.23 13.89 11.95
N GLN A 42 -11.08 12.58 11.91
CA GLN A 42 -9.88 11.87 12.27
C GLN A 42 -9.07 11.53 11.02
N VAL A 43 -7.94 12.21 10.84
CA VAL A 43 -7.02 11.95 9.70
C VAL A 43 -5.99 10.90 10.10
N VAL A 44 -5.87 9.86 9.31
CA VAL A 44 -5.01 8.69 9.58
C VAL A 44 -3.74 8.74 8.73
N ASN A 45 -2.57 8.76 9.35
CA ASN A 45 -1.29 8.58 8.68
C ASN A 45 -0.71 7.18 8.93
N ASN A 46 -1.29 6.18 8.31
CA ASN A 46 -0.77 4.82 8.45
C ASN A 46 0.25 4.41 7.37
N GLN A 47 0.77 5.38 6.63
CA GLN A 47 1.88 5.21 5.69
C GLN A 47 1.62 4.19 4.57
N ARG A 48 0.34 3.93 4.25
CA ARG A 48 -0.09 3.01 3.20
C ARG A 48 -0.46 3.78 1.92
N ILE A 49 -0.53 3.05 0.81
CA ILE A 49 -0.88 3.58 -0.51
C ILE A 49 -1.51 2.47 -1.37
N SER A 50 -2.33 2.83 -2.37
CA SER A 50 -2.88 1.91 -3.36
C SER A 50 -3.66 0.75 -2.70
N VAL A 51 -3.34 -0.49 -3.05
CA VAL A 51 -4.05 -1.69 -2.57
C VAL A 51 -3.94 -1.88 -1.05
N THR A 52 -2.83 -1.48 -0.42
CA THR A 52 -2.72 -1.52 1.05
C THR A 52 -3.52 -0.41 1.73
N GLN A 53 -3.65 0.77 1.11
CA GLN A 53 -4.55 1.83 1.59
C GLN A 53 -6.02 1.41 1.46
N ARG A 54 -6.40 0.71 0.37
CA ARG A 54 -7.72 0.09 0.26
C ARG A 54 -7.98 -0.86 1.43
N GLN A 55 -7.01 -1.69 1.80
CA GLN A 55 -7.15 -2.59 2.95
C GLN A 55 -7.39 -1.81 4.25
N SER A 56 -6.72 -0.67 4.46
CA SER A 56 -6.98 0.20 5.60
C SER A 56 -8.43 0.70 5.66
N VAL A 57 -9.03 1.01 4.51
CA VAL A 57 -10.44 1.42 4.46
C VAL A 57 -11.37 0.26 4.84
N LEU A 58 -11.06 -0.97 4.42
CA LEU A 58 -11.83 -2.16 4.80
C LEU A 58 -11.69 -2.47 6.29
N GLU A 59 -10.48 -2.32 6.85
CA GLU A 59 -10.22 -2.45 8.29
C GLU A 59 -10.97 -1.37 9.09
N ALA A 60 -10.92 -0.12 8.65
CA ALA A 60 -11.68 0.97 9.26
C ALA A 60 -13.18 0.69 9.28
N LYS A 61 -13.73 0.19 8.14
CA LYS A 61 -15.14 -0.18 8.06
C LYS A 61 -15.49 -1.31 9.02
N LYS A 62 -14.69 -2.37 9.08
CA LYS A 62 -14.90 -3.49 10.00
C LYS A 62 -14.92 -3.03 11.46
N LEU A 63 -14.01 -2.13 11.83
CA LEU A 63 -13.95 -1.55 13.17
C LEU A 63 -15.16 -0.65 13.46
N ALA A 64 -15.59 0.19 12.52
CA ALA A 64 -16.77 1.03 12.65
C ALA A 64 -18.04 0.17 12.81
N ASP A 65 -18.20 -0.88 12.00
CA ASP A 65 -19.32 -1.82 12.09
C ASP A 65 -19.35 -2.56 13.45
N SER A 66 -18.19 -2.69 14.12
CA SER A 66 -18.08 -3.24 15.49
C SER A 66 -18.30 -2.21 16.61
N GLY A 67 -18.66 -0.96 16.25
CA GLY A 67 -18.96 0.11 17.19
C GLY A 67 -17.75 0.92 17.66
N LYS A 68 -16.58 0.80 17.01
CA LYS A 68 -15.42 1.61 17.32
C LYS A 68 -15.61 3.06 16.88
N SER A 69 -15.20 4.01 17.73
CA SER A 69 -15.17 5.44 17.43
C SER A 69 -14.13 5.77 16.37
N ALA A 70 -14.27 6.92 15.70
CA ALA A 70 -13.31 7.40 14.72
C ALA A 70 -11.89 7.55 15.30
N CYS A 71 -11.77 7.95 16.56
CA CYS A 71 -10.49 8.05 17.27
C CYS A 71 -9.83 6.67 17.47
N GLU A 72 -10.59 5.67 17.97
CA GLU A 72 -10.08 4.29 18.15
C GLU A 72 -9.66 3.66 16.82
N ILE A 73 -10.40 3.93 15.74
CA ILE A 73 -10.06 3.47 14.39
C ILE A 73 -8.74 4.09 13.92
N LYS A 74 -8.58 5.41 14.10
CA LYS A 74 -7.32 6.09 13.78
C LYS A 74 -6.15 5.49 14.55
N GLU A 75 -6.27 5.36 15.86
CA GLU A 75 -5.23 4.78 16.73
C GLU A 75 -4.85 3.37 16.30
N PHE A 76 -5.85 2.54 15.96
CA PHE A 76 -5.61 1.18 15.47
C PHE A 76 -4.81 1.20 14.16
N LEU A 77 -5.26 1.95 13.16
CA LEU A 77 -4.63 1.99 11.84
C LEU A 77 -3.21 2.58 11.88
N GLU A 78 -2.95 3.56 12.74
CA GLU A 78 -1.62 4.13 12.91
C GLU A 78 -0.67 3.19 13.68
N ARG A 79 -1.17 2.44 14.66
CA ARG A 79 -0.40 1.43 15.38
C ARG A 79 0.01 0.28 14.47
N THR A 80 -0.87 -0.15 13.57
CA THR A 80 -0.66 -1.28 12.65
C THR A 80 -0.04 -0.87 11.31
N LYS A 81 0.53 0.32 11.21
CA LYS A 81 1.11 0.84 9.95
C LYS A 81 2.20 -0.05 9.35
N MET A 82 2.96 -0.74 10.20
CA MET A 82 4.03 -1.65 9.78
C MET A 82 3.57 -3.07 9.46
N ASP A 83 2.28 -3.38 9.63
CA ASP A 83 1.69 -4.68 9.30
C ASP A 83 1.35 -4.78 7.80
N SER A 84 1.99 -3.96 6.99
CA SER A 84 1.87 -4.02 5.55
C SER A 84 3.18 -3.70 4.83
N LEU A 85 3.35 -4.31 3.67
CA LEU A 85 4.56 -4.20 2.86
C LEU A 85 4.20 -4.28 1.38
N ILE A 86 4.83 -3.44 0.57
CA ILE A 86 4.71 -3.47 -0.89
C ILE A 86 6.09 -3.67 -1.50
N PHE A 87 6.22 -4.62 -2.40
CA PHE A 87 7.30 -4.67 -3.37
C PHE A 87 6.78 -4.28 -4.74
N ILE A 88 7.50 -3.46 -5.47
CA ILE A 88 7.12 -3.04 -6.81
C ILE A 88 8.30 -3.12 -7.78
N MET A 89 8.12 -3.85 -8.86
CA MET A 89 8.98 -3.83 -10.03
C MET A 89 8.56 -2.66 -10.93
N VAL A 90 9.51 -1.81 -11.27
CA VAL A 90 9.29 -0.70 -12.21
C VAL A 90 9.98 -0.98 -13.53
N ASN A 91 9.30 -0.64 -14.61
CA ASN A 91 9.82 -0.86 -15.96
C ASN A 91 10.87 0.18 -16.35
N ASP A 92 10.71 1.43 -15.89
CA ASP A 92 11.61 2.55 -16.17
C ASP A 92 11.64 3.52 -14.99
N LEU A 93 12.79 3.65 -14.36
CA LEU A 93 13.00 4.52 -13.20
C LEU A 93 12.99 6.04 -13.53
N LYS A 94 12.97 6.43 -14.81
CA LYS A 94 12.94 7.85 -15.20
C LYS A 94 11.72 8.59 -14.65
N TYR A 95 10.58 7.91 -14.57
CA TYR A 95 9.33 8.48 -14.03
C TYR A 95 9.48 8.80 -12.55
N LEU A 96 9.97 7.86 -11.75
CA LEU A 96 10.21 8.05 -10.31
C LEU A 96 11.26 9.12 -10.05
N LYS A 97 12.36 9.13 -10.82
CA LYS A 97 13.39 10.16 -10.69
C LYS A 97 12.82 11.54 -11.00
N LYS A 98 12.05 11.68 -12.07
CA LYS A 98 11.39 12.93 -12.45
C LYS A 98 10.35 13.37 -11.42
N GLY A 99 9.61 12.43 -10.85
CA GLY A 99 8.58 12.67 -9.83
C GLY A 99 9.11 12.99 -8.43
N GLY A 100 10.36 12.69 -8.14
CA GLY A 100 10.98 12.94 -6.83
C GLY A 100 10.40 12.14 -5.66
N ARG A 101 9.70 11.02 -5.91
CA ARG A 101 9.06 10.17 -4.88
C ARG A 101 9.84 8.88 -4.59
N VAL A 102 11.13 8.92 -4.73
CA VAL A 102 12.04 7.81 -4.45
C VAL A 102 13.22 8.32 -3.63
N THR A 103 13.71 7.47 -2.72
CA THR A 103 14.92 7.81 -1.95
C THR A 103 16.15 8.00 -2.86
N PRO A 104 17.20 8.70 -2.40
CA PRO A 104 18.45 8.80 -3.16
C PRO A 104 19.03 7.44 -3.57
N ALA A 105 18.94 6.43 -2.70
CA ALA A 105 19.38 5.06 -2.98
C ALA A 105 18.55 4.42 -4.11
N GLY A 106 17.23 4.61 -4.10
CA GLY A 106 16.35 4.16 -5.18
C GLY A 106 16.62 4.91 -6.49
N ALA A 107 16.84 6.22 -6.43
CA ALA A 107 17.17 7.02 -7.61
C ALA A 107 18.51 6.63 -8.25
N ALA A 108 19.50 6.18 -7.45
CA ALA A 108 20.78 5.70 -7.96
C ALA A 108 20.65 4.46 -8.85
N LEU A 109 19.63 3.64 -8.65
CA LEU A 109 19.37 2.50 -9.54
C LEU A 109 19.01 2.92 -10.98
N ALA A 110 18.48 4.14 -11.18
CA ALA A 110 18.10 4.65 -12.49
C ALA A 110 19.29 4.85 -13.45
N THR A 111 20.51 4.85 -12.94
CA THR A 111 21.73 4.97 -13.74
C THR A 111 22.20 3.65 -14.37
N ILE A 112 21.60 2.52 -13.95
CA ILE A 112 22.00 1.19 -14.38
C ILE A 112 21.11 0.75 -15.53
N LEU A 113 21.69 0.55 -16.71
CA LEU A 113 20.95 0.10 -17.88
C LEU A 113 20.58 -1.39 -17.79
N GLY A 114 19.42 -1.73 -18.37
CA GLY A 114 19.00 -3.11 -18.56
C GLY A 114 18.54 -3.84 -17.30
N ILE A 115 18.25 -3.13 -16.20
CA ILE A 115 17.68 -3.73 -15.00
C ILE A 115 16.16 -3.53 -14.91
N LYS A 116 15.50 -4.42 -14.16
CA LYS A 116 14.12 -4.34 -13.71
C LYS A 116 14.12 -4.27 -12.18
N PRO A 117 14.41 -3.11 -11.59
CA PRO A 117 14.60 -3.01 -10.15
C PRO A 117 13.32 -3.32 -9.40
N VAL A 118 13.48 -3.94 -8.24
CA VAL A 118 12.42 -4.07 -7.24
C VAL A 118 12.64 -3.00 -6.18
N LEU A 119 11.64 -2.19 -5.96
CA LEU A 119 11.59 -1.20 -4.89
C LEU A 119 10.67 -1.71 -3.79
N LYS A 120 10.78 -1.11 -2.60
CA LYS A 120 10.00 -1.48 -1.42
C LYS A 120 9.35 -0.25 -0.81
N ILE A 121 8.08 -0.37 -0.41
CA ILE A 121 7.42 0.55 0.53
C ILE A 121 7.19 -0.22 1.82
N TYR A 122 7.90 0.20 2.86
CA TYR A 122 7.74 -0.27 4.23
C TYR A 122 7.88 0.94 5.14
N GLY A 123 6.75 1.46 5.63
CA GLY A 123 6.67 2.79 6.20
C GLY A 123 6.47 3.87 5.12
N GLU A 124 7.06 5.04 5.29
CA GLU A 124 6.68 6.27 4.57
C GLU A 124 7.11 6.33 3.10
N LYS A 125 8.23 5.72 2.73
CA LYS A 125 8.95 6.04 1.48
C LYS A 125 9.12 4.83 0.58
N LEU A 126 9.27 5.12 -0.71
CA LEU A 126 9.67 4.15 -1.72
C LEU A 126 11.19 4.07 -1.78
N ASP A 127 11.75 2.92 -1.46
CA ASP A 127 13.20 2.72 -1.36
C ASP A 127 13.69 1.59 -2.27
N ALA A 128 15.00 1.58 -2.55
CA ALA A 128 15.65 0.51 -3.27
C ALA A 128 15.61 -0.80 -2.47
N PHE A 129 15.31 -1.90 -3.14
CA PHE A 129 15.33 -3.21 -2.49
C PHE A 129 16.26 -4.20 -3.22
N ALA A 130 15.99 -4.48 -4.48
CA ALA A 130 16.79 -5.44 -5.23
C ALA A 130 16.98 -5.06 -6.70
N LYS A 131 18.05 -5.57 -7.29
CA LYS A 131 18.34 -5.46 -8.72
C LYS A 131 17.96 -6.77 -9.39
N ALA A 132 17.06 -6.71 -10.36
CA ALA A 132 16.74 -7.86 -11.22
C ALA A 132 17.03 -7.49 -12.68
N ARG A 133 17.28 -8.52 -13.51
CA ARG A 133 17.55 -8.36 -14.94
C ARG A 133 16.35 -8.71 -15.83
N SER A 134 15.31 -9.26 -15.22
CA SER A 134 14.09 -9.65 -15.94
C SER A 134 12.85 -9.53 -15.05
N MET A 135 11.68 -9.41 -15.66
CA MET A 135 10.40 -9.44 -14.96
C MET A 135 10.22 -10.74 -14.16
N LYS A 136 10.60 -11.88 -14.73
CA LYS A 136 10.54 -13.19 -14.05
C LYS A 136 11.36 -13.19 -12.75
N GLN A 137 12.57 -12.63 -12.78
CA GLN A 137 13.40 -12.51 -11.59
C GLN A 137 12.79 -11.56 -10.55
N SER A 138 12.23 -10.42 -10.99
CA SER A 138 11.55 -9.47 -10.10
C SER A 138 10.36 -10.09 -9.40
N LYS A 139 9.49 -10.80 -10.13
CA LYS A 139 8.34 -11.53 -9.57
C LYS A 139 8.78 -12.51 -8.49
N ARG A 140 9.79 -13.34 -8.76
CA ARG A 140 10.34 -14.29 -7.80
C ARG A 140 10.86 -13.60 -6.54
N ILE A 141 11.64 -12.52 -6.69
CA ILE A 141 12.16 -11.74 -5.55
C ILE A 141 11.01 -11.22 -4.70
N MET A 142 9.95 -10.66 -5.30
CA MET A 142 8.79 -10.14 -4.57
C MET A 142 8.10 -11.24 -3.76
N MET A 143 7.83 -12.41 -4.36
CA MET A 143 7.17 -13.53 -3.67
C MET A 143 8.02 -14.10 -2.53
N GLU A 144 9.33 -14.36 -2.78
CA GLU A 144 10.26 -14.85 -1.76
C GLU A 144 10.37 -13.87 -0.59
N SER A 145 10.43 -12.57 -0.88
CA SER A 145 10.55 -11.53 0.15
C SER A 145 9.29 -11.38 0.99
N ILE A 146 8.09 -11.57 0.42
CA ILE A 146 6.84 -11.59 1.20
C ILE A 146 6.78 -12.83 2.10
N LYS A 147 7.17 -14.01 1.59
CA LYS A 147 7.24 -15.22 2.42
C LYS A 147 8.21 -15.04 3.59
N ASP A 148 9.38 -14.46 3.32
CA ASP A 148 10.38 -14.18 4.35
C ASP A 148 9.87 -13.18 5.40
N TYR A 149 9.20 -12.12 4.97
CA TYR A 149 8.59 -11.15 5.86
C TYR A 149 7.52 -11.78 6.77
N LEU A 150 6.58 -12.51 6.19
CA LEU A 150 5.52 -13.17 6.94
C LEU A 150 6.09 -14.21 7.92
N SER A 151 6.96 -15.10 7.46
CA SER A 151 7.51 -16.18 8.29
C SER A 151 8.37 -15.69 9.47
N LYS A 152 8.97 -14.51 9.36
CA LYS A 152 9.84 -13.94 10.40
C LYS A 152 9.10 -13.05 11.39
N GLN A 153 8.17 -12.23 10.89
CA GLN A 153 7.54 -11.18 11.69
C GLN A 153 6.10 -11.51 12.07
N PHE A 154 5.41 -12.34 11.29
CA PHE A 154 3.99 -12.65 11.43
C PHE A 154 3.74 -14.15 11.23
N LYS A 155 4.52 -14.97 11.95
CA LYS A 155 4.50 -16.41 11.79
C LYS A 155 3.11 -17.01 12.06
N ASP A 156 2.48 -16.58 13.14
CA ASP A 156 1.17 -17.08 13.53
C ASP A 156 0.08 -16.69 12.52
N GLU A 157 0.12 -15.43 12.03
CA GLU A 157 -0.78 -14.95 10.99
C GLU A 157 -0.54 -15.70 9.67
N PHE A 158 0.72 -15.95 9.33
CA PHE A 158 1.08 -16.69 8.12
C PHE A 158 0.61 -18.13 8.16
N GLU A 159 0.85 -18.85 9.27
CA GLU A 159 0.44 -20.25 9.44
C GLU A 159 -1.08 -20.41 9.48
N ASN A 160 -1.82 -19.40 9.97
CA ASN A 160 -3.28 -19.40 10.07
C ASN A 160 -3.98 -18.69 8.90
N GLY A 161 -3.26 -18.25 7.86
CA GLY A 161 -3.85 -17.58 6.70
C GLY A 161 -4.47 -16.22 7.00
N ARG A 162 -4.07 -15.56 8.11
CA ARG A 162 -4.58 -14.25 8.53
C ARG A 162 -3.78 -13.10 7.90
N TYR A 163 -3.78 -13.04 6.58
CA TYR A 163 -3.16 -11.99 5.80
C TYR A 163 -3.84 -11.86 4.44
N HIS A 164 -3.68 -10.71 3.82
CA HIS A 164 -4.22 -10.38 2.51
C HIS A 164 -3.09 -10.16 1.52
N LEU A 165 -3.15 -10.80 0.37
CA LEU A 165 -2.25 -10.53 -0.74
C LEU A 165 -2.95 -9.69 -1.80
N GLN A 166 -2.24 -8.71 -2.32
CA GLN A 166 -2.76 -7.81 -3.34
C GLN A 166 -1.72 -7.57 -4.43
N ILE A 167 -2.20 -7.47 -5.66
CA ILE A 167 -1.40 -7.08 -6.82
C ILE A 167 -1.87 -5.73 -7.33
N ALA A 168 -0.92 -4.83 -7.57
CA ALA A 168 -1.20 -3.57 -8.24
C ALA A 168 -0.37 -3.47 -9.53
N TYR A 169 -0.97 -2.86 -10.56
CA TYR A 169 -0.31 -2.73 -11.86
C TYR A 169 -0.54 -1.35 -12.47
N SER A 170 0.28 -0.97 -13.45
CA SER A 170 0.07 0.22 -14.25
C SER A 170 -0.03 -0.15 -15.74
N TYR A 171 -1.00 0.45 -16.43
CA TYR A 171 -1.24 0.36 -17.88
C TYR A 171 -1.94 -0.95 -18.29
N ASP A 172 -1.24 -2.06 -18.45
CA ASP A 172 -1.79 -3.32 -18.97
C ASP A 172 -2.09 -4.30 -17.82
N ARG A 173 -3.30 -4.86 -17.86
CA ARG A 173 -3.79 -5.82 -16.85
C ARG A 173 -3.27 -7.23 -17.08
N ALA A 174 -3.00 -7.63 -18.32
CA ALA A 174 -2.67 -9.01 -18.64
C ALA A 174 -1.44 -9.54 -17.87
N PRO A 175 -0.31 -8.79 -17.72
CA PRO A 175 0.81 -9.23 -16.89
C PRO A 175 0.46 -9.40 -15.41
N ALA A 176 -0.51 -8.64 -14.89
CA ALA A 176 -0.96 -8.77 -13.50
C ALA A 176 -1.81 -10.03 -13.30
N GLU A 177 -2.67 -10.38 -14.26
CA GLU A 177 -3.45 -11.63 -14.23
C GLU A 177 -2.56 -12.88 -14.38
N GLU A 178 -1.51 -12.81 -15.18
CA GLU A 178 -0.51 -13.88 -15.23
C GLU A 178 0.22 -14.01 -13.89
N PHE A 179 0.63 -12.89 -13.30
CA PHE A 179 1.31 -12.88 -12.01
C PHE A 179 0.41 -13.37 -10.87
N LYS A 180 -0.89 -13.07 -10.94
CA LYS A 180 -1.88 -13.59 -9.98
C LYS A 180 -1.82 -15.11 -9.89
N LYS A 181 -1.78 -15.82 -11.02
CA LYS A 181 -1.68 -17.28 -11.06
C LYS A 181 -0.40 -17.79 -10.39
N GLU A 182 0.75 -17.14 -10.66
CA GLU A 182 2.02 -17.48 -10.02
C GLU A 182 1.98 -17.28 -8.49
N VAL A 183 1.28 -16.23 -8.04
CA VAL A 183 1.12 -15.96 -6.60
C VAL A 183 0.14 -16.94 -5.96
N GLU A 184 -0.96 -17.30 -6.62
CA GLU A 184 -1.92 -18.31 -6.16
C GLU A 184 -1.25 -19.68 -5.96
N GLU A 185 -0.35 -20.08 -6.88
CA GLU A 185 0.45 -21.29 -6.72
C GLU A 185 1.44 -21.21 -5.54
N ALA A 186 2.01 -20.03 -5.29
CA ALA A 186 2.98 -19.82 -4.22
C ALA A 186 2.35 -19.66 -2.83
N PHE A 187 1.07 -19.25 -2.77
CA PHE A 187 0.30 -18.99 -1.55
C PHE A 187 -1.10 -19.63 -1.66
N PRO A 188 -1.19 -20.96 -1.62
CA PRO A 188 -2.45 -21.67 -1.84
C PRO A 188 -3.50 -21.31 -0.79
N GLY A 189 -4.75 -21.16 -1.23
CA GLY A 189 -5.89 -20.87 -0.36
C GLY A 189 -6.08 -19.38 -0.01
N ILE A 190 -5.21 -18.49 -0.48
CA ILE A 190 -5.35 -17.04 -0.27
C ILE A 190 -5.96 -16.39 -1.50
N ASP A 191 -7.05 -15.63 -1.31
CA ASP A 191 -7.61 -14.81 -2.39
C ASP A 191 -6.73 -13.60 -2.67
N ILE A 192 -6.47 -13.34 -3.95
CA ILE A 192 -5.57 -12.28 -4.39
C ILE A 192 -6.35 -11.18 -5.08
N TYR A 193 -6.42 -10.03 -4.43
CA TYR A 193 -7.03 -8.84 -4.98
C TYR A 193 -6.10 -8.19 -6.01
N VAL A 194 -6.62 -7.87 -7.19
CA VAL A 194 -5.86 -7.23 -8.28
C VAL A 194 -6.52 -5.90 -8.66
N ASP A 195 -5.76 -4.82 -8.64
CA ASP A 195 -6.27 -3.51 -9.05
C ASP A 195 -5.21 -2.68 -9.80
N ASN A 196 -5.68 -1.71 -10.57
CA ASN A 196 -4.78 -0.77 -11.22
C ASN A 196 -4.33 0.33 -10.25
N LEU A 197 -3.12 0.83 -10.45
CA LEU A 197 -2.65 2.02 -9.77
C LEU A 197 -3.47 3.24 -10.19
N SER A 198 -3.86 4.09 -9.25
CA SER A 198 -4.53 5.35 -9.56
C SER A 198 -3.70 6.21 -10.51
N LEU A 199 -4.35 7.12 -11.24
CA LEU A 199 -3.67 7.99 -12.21
C LEU A 199 -2.51 8.77 -11.56
N SER A 200 -2.73 9.30 -10.35
CA SER A 200 -1.70 10.05 -9.61
C SER A 200 -0.46 9.21 -9.32
N VAL A 201 -0.63 7.93 -8.93
CA VAL A 201 0.49 7.02 -8.69
C VAL A 201 1.13 6.58 -10.01
N SER A 202 0.34 6.26 -11.03
CA SER A 202 0.83 5.82 -12.34
C SER A 202 1.71 6.86 -13.03
N CYS A 203 1.41 8.16 -12.89
CA CYS A 203 2.23 9.24 -13.43
C CYS A 203 3.65 9.27 -12.82
N HIS A 204 3.82 8.83 -11.57
CA HIS A 204 5.12 8.77 -10.91
C HIS A 204 5.86 7.45 -11.13
N ILE A 205 5.13 6.36 -11.29
CA ILE A 205 5.73 5.02 -11.42
C ILE A 205 6.02 4.63 -12.88
N GLY A 206 5.22 5.17 -13.81
CA GLY A 206 5.30 4.85 -15.24
C GLY A 206 4.55 3.57 -15.63
N PRO A 207 4.43 3.32 -16.95
CA PRO A 207 3.73 2.15 -17.48
C PRO A 207 4.52 0.85 -17.29
N GLY A 208 3.79 -0.27 -17.19
CA GLY A 208 4.36 -1.62 -17.11
C GLY A 208 4.98 -1.96 -15.75
N SER A 209 4.57 -1.25 -14.69
CA SER A 209 4.95 -1.57 -13.33
C SER A 209 4.01 -2.62 -12.74
N LEU A 210 4.57 -3.47 -11.86
CA LEU A 210 3.86 -4.58 -11.23
C LEU A 210 4.28 -4.68 -9.76
N ALA A 211 3.31 -4.68 -8.86
CA ALA A 211 3.53 -4.74 -7.43
C ALA A 211 2.88 -5.98 -6.82
N LEU A 212 3.53 -6.53 -5.79
CA LEU A 212 2.95 -7.50 -4.87
C LEU A 212 2.99 -6.90 -3.47
N ALA A 213 1.84 -6.87 -2.82
CA ALA A 213 1.66 -6.32 -1.50
C ALA A 213 1.08 -7.37 -0.54
N VAL A 214 1.41 -7.21 0.73
CA VAL A 214 0.80 -7.95 1.82
C VAL A 214 0.32 -7.00 2.89
N THR A 215 -0.82 -7.32 3.49
CA THR A 215 -1.33 -6.71 4.72
C THR A 215 -1.74 -7.83 5.67
N VAL A 216 -1.22 -7.79 6.89
CA VAL A 216 -1.57 -8.75 7.93
C VAL A 216 -2.90 -8.37 8.55
N ASP A 217 -3.77 -9.33 8.83
CA ASP A 217 -5.03 -9.09 9.56
C ASP A 217 -4.73 -9.00 11.05
N SER A 218 -4.60 -7.78 11.54
CA SER A 218 -4.30 -7.44 12.94
C SER A 218 -5.56 -7.16 13.77
N ILE A 219 -6.76 -7.27 13.17
CA ILE A 219 -8.02 -7.16 13.89
C ILE A 219 -8.25 -8.48 14.62
N ALA A 220 -8.02 -8.46 15.94
CA ALA A 220 -8.39 -9.60 16.80
C ALA A 220 -9.90 -9.87 16.67
N VAL A 221 -10.24 -11.10 16.34
CA VAL A 221 -11.63 -11.58 16.30
C VAL A 221 -12.05 -11.90 17.72
#